data_099818a005d798ea23ef1edb5a2eed1a
#
_entry.id   099818a005d798ea23ef1edb5a2eed1a
#
_cell.length_a   1.000
_cell.length_b   1.000
_cell.length_c   1.000
_cell.angle_alpha   90.00
_cell.angle_beta   90.00
_cell.angle_gamma   90.00
#
_symmetry.space_group_name_H-M   'P 1'
#
loop_
_entity.id
_entity.type
_entity.pdbx_description
1 polymer ?
#
loop_
_entity_poly.entity_id
_entity_poly.type
_entity_poly.pdbx_seq_one_letter_code
_entity_poly.pdbx_strand_id
1 'polypeptide(L)'
;MTTALLPVIGKPAPDFALPSTTGENITLRQFKGKKTVVLFFYPKDETPGCTREACDFRDHNAEFEKLNVVVLGISNDNMDSHNHFKDKHQLPFPLLTDEDASVSKMFGVYKMKNLYGKKYMGIERTTFVIDRTGRIAQIYPKVKVDGHIKDVLEFVGED
;
A
#
# COMPACT_ATOMS: atom_id res chain seq x y z
N MET A 1 23.37 -10.85 13.55
CA MET A 1 22.36 -10.54 12.54
C MET A 1 21.12 -10.00 13.20
N THR A 2 20.76 -8.79 12.83
CA THR A 2 19.59 -8.15 13.42
C THR A 2 18.32 -8.69 12.73
N THR A 3 17.43 -9.27 13.51
CA THR A 3 16.13 -9.64 13.00
C THR A 3 15.30 -8.39 12.88
N ALA A 4 14.85 -8.07 11.67
CA ALA A 4 13.96 -6.93 11.46
C ALA A 4 12.66 -7.19 12.22
N LEU A 5 12.21 -6.21 13.01
CA LEU A 5 10.95 -6.29 13.70
C LEU A 5 9.80 -6.07 12.69
N LEU A 6 8.80 -6.93 12.74
CA LEU A 6 7.62 -6.75 11.92
C LEU A 6 6.83 -5.52 12.39
N PRO A 7 6.12 -4.85 11.48
CA PRO A 7 5.29 -3.70 11.84
C PRO A 7 4.25 -4.05 12.91
N VAL A 8 4.11 -3.15 13.89
CA VAL A 8 3.17 -3.33 15.00
C VAL A 8 2.45 -2.00 15.23
N ILE A 9 1.15 -2.09 15.50
CA ILE A 9 0.33 -0.91 15.80
C ILE A 9 0.95 -0.15 17.00
N GLY A 10 1.08 1.16 16.86
CA GLY A 10 1.66 2.05 17.87
C GLY A 10 3.16 2.28 17.74
N LYS A 11 3.84 1.53 16.89
CA LYS A 11 5.29 1.67 16.68
C LYS A 11 5.58 2.43 15.39
N PRO A 12 6.77 3.03 15.28
CA PRO A 12 7.14 3.71 14.04
C PRO A 12 7.10 2.74 12.85
N ALA A 13 6.54 3.20 11.73
CA ALA A 13 6.55 2.43 10.49
C ALA A 13 7.97 2.42 9.92
N PRO A 14 8.42 1.29 9.34
CA PRO A 14 9.70 1.27 8.62
C PRO A 14 9.68 2.30 7.50
N ASP A 15 10.75 3.07 7.36
CA ASP A 15 10.87 4.01 6.26
C ASP A 15 11.42 3.30 5.02
N PHE A 16 11.16 3.88 3.86
CA PHE A 16 11.65 3.36 2.59
C PHE A 16 11.77 4.51 1.59
N ALA A 17 12.46 4.23 0.48
CA ALA A 17 12.49 5.12 -0.67
C ALA A 17 12.27 4.26 -1.90
N LEU A 18 11.17 4.46 -2.60
CA LEU A 18 10.81 3.66 -3.77
C LEU A 18 10.49 4.55 -4.97
N PRO A 19 10.88 4.11 -6.18
CA PRO A 19 10.43 4.78 -7.41
C PRO A 19 8.92 4.75 -7.50
N SER A 20 8.35 5.80 -8.08
CA SER A 20 6.91 5.92 -8.21
C SER A 20 6.50 6.42 -9.58
N THR A 21 5.20 6.31 -9.85
CA THR A 21 4.60 6.81 -11.10
C THR A 21 4.64 8.34 -11.21
N THR A 22 5.02 9.05 -10.13
CA THR A 22 5.24 10.50 -10.20
C THR A 22 6.54 10.87 -10.93
N GLY A 23 7.42 9.90 -11.18
CA GLY A 23 8.75 10.12 -11.73
C GLY A 23 9.81 10.37 -10.65
N GLU A 24 9.43 10.43 -9.40
CA GLU A 24 10.33 10.65 -8.27
C GLU A 24 10.21 9.54 -7.25
N ASN A 25 11.24 9.37 -6.43
CA ASN A 25 11.18 8.44 -5.31
C ASN A 25 10.28 9.02 -4.22
N ILE A 26 9.49 8.14 -3.60
CA ILE A 26 8.63 8.50 -2.47
C ILE A 26 9.14 7.80 -1.22
N THR A 27 9.20 8.54 -0.12
CA THR A 27 9.56 8.02 1.21
C THR A 27 8.39 8.22 2.16
N LEU A 28 8.30 7.38 3.21
CA LEU A 28 7.28 7.61 4.24
C LEU A 28 7.57 8.88 5.04
N ARG A 29 8.85 9.13 5.35
CA ARG A 29 9.22 10.29 6.17
C ARG A 29 8.81 11.63 5.56
N GLN A 30 8.63 11.71 4.23
CA GLN A 30 8.21 12.96 3.60
C GLN A 30 6.81 13.40 4.02
N PHE A 31 6.00 12.46 4.51
CA PHE A 31 4.65 12.76 4.97
C PHE A 31 4.58 12.96 6.50
N LYS A 32 5.64 12.62 7.21
CA LYS A 32 5.68 12.74 8.67
C LYS A 32 5.49 14.19 9.10
N GLY A 33 4.55 14.42 10.00
CA GLY A 33 4.18 15.76 10.45
C GLY A 33 3.21 16.47 9.51
N LYS A 34 2.83 15.85 8.38
CA LYS A 34 2.03 16.48 7.33
C LYS A 34 0.74 15.75 7.03
N LYS A 35 0.81 14.46 6.75
CA LYS A 35 -0.35 13.67 6.30
C LYS A 35 -0.36 12.28 6.91
N THR A 36 -1.57 11.73 7.06
CA THR A 36 -1.77 10.31 7.28
C THR A 36 -1.58 9.58 5.95
N VAL A 37 -0.96 8.41 5.97
CA VAL A 37 -0.72 7.60 4.77
C VAL A 37 -1.53 6.32 4.84
N VAL A 38 -2.30 6.04 3.81
CA VAL A 38 -2.90 4.73 3.58
C VAL A 38 -2.03 4.04 2.56
N LEU A 39 -1.33 3.00 3.00
CA LEU A 39 -0.37 2.27 2.19
C LEU A 39 -0.93 0.89 1.90
N PHE A 40 -1.33 0.62 0.66
CA PHE A 40 -1.87 -0.69 0.34
C PHE A 40 -0.91 -1.50 -0.53
N PHE A 41 -0.54 -2.67 -0.01
CA PHE A 41 0.27 -3.65 -0.73
C PHE A 41 -0.66 -4.58 -1.48
N TYR A 42 -0.43 -4.80 -2.76
CA TYR A 42 -1.25 -5.69 -3.56
C TYR A 42 -0.39 -6.60 -4.43
N PRO A 43 -0.89 -7.80 -4.78
CA PRO A 43 -0.05 -8.81 -5.43
C PRO A 43 0.43 -8.46 -6.83
N LYS A 44 -0.43 -7.89 -7.69
CA LYS A 44 -0.05 -7.69 -9.09
C LYS A 44 -1.00 -6.76 -9.83
N ASP A 45 -0.43 -5.84 -10.62
CA ASP A 45 -1.20 -4.95 -11.51
C ASP A 45 -2.08 -5.77 -12.46
N GLU A 46 -3.21 -5.21 -12.84
CA GLU A 46 -4.13 -5.74 -13.86
C GLU A 46 -4.84 -7.05 -13.48
N THR A 47 -4.64 -7.57 -12.27
CA THR A 47 -5.45 -8.70 -11.81
C THR A 47 -6.81 -8.20 -11.32
N PRO A 48 -7.88 -9.03 -11.41
CA PRO A 48 -9.24 -8.55 -11.09
C PRO A 48 -9.39 -7.98 -9.69
N GLY A 49 -8.86 -8.65 -8.67
CA GLY A 49 -8.97 -8.17 -7.29
C GLY A 49 -8.18 -6.89 -7.04
N CYS A 50 -6.98 -6.78 -7.60
CA CYS A 50 -6.14 -5.61 -7.45
C CYS A 50 -6.72 -4.41 -8.21
N THR A 51 -7.27 -4.65 -9.39
CA THR A 51 -7.95 -3.61 -10.17
C THR A 51 -9.15 -3.07 -9.40
N ARG A 52 -9.94 -3.95 -8.83
CA ARG A 52 -11.11 -3.56 -8.04
C ARG A 52 -10.71 -2.76 -6.81
N GLU A 53 -9.69 -3.19 -6.08
CA GLU A 53 -9.19 -2.48 -4.90
C GLU A 53 -8.71 -1.07 -5.28
N ALA A 54 -7.89 -0.97 -6.32
CA ALA A 54 -7.35 0.30 -6.78
C ALA A 54 -8.47 1.25 -7.24
N CYS A 55 -9.45 0.72 -7.97
CA CYS A 55 -10.59 1.53 -8.43
C CYS A 55 -11.49 1.98 -7.27
N ASP A 56 -11.65 1.15 -6.24
CA ASP A 56 -12.40 1.54 -5.05
C ASP A 56 -11.69 2.68 -4.31
N PHE A 57 -10.36 2.60 -4.16
CA PHE A 57 -9.59 3.71 -3.59
C PHE A 57 -9.70 4.97 -4.46
N ARG A 58 -9.63 4.80 -5.79
CA ARG A 58 -9.80 5.92 -6.72
C ARG A 58 -11.13 6.64 -6.50
N ASP A 59 -12.21 5.88 -6.41
CA ASP A 59 -13.55 6.42 -6.30
C ASP A 59 -13.78 7.17 -4.99
N HIS A 60 -12.97 6.90 -3.96
CA HIS A 60 -13.04 7.57 -2.66
C HIS A 60 -11.86 8.52 -2.40
N ASN A 61 -11.00 8.72 -3.40
CA ASN A 61 -9.77 9.50 -3.19
C ASN A 61 -10.04 10.94 -2.73
N ALA A 62 -11.08 11.57 -3.27
CA ALA A 62 -11.44 12.94 -2.85
C ALA A 62 -11.81 13.00 -1.36
N GLU A 63 -12.45 11.96 -0.86
CA GLU A 63 -12.80 11.89 0.57
C GLU A 63 -11.55 11.73 1.45
N PHE A 64 -10.57 10.90 1.00
CA PHE A 64 -9.29 10.79 1.69
C PHE A 64 -8.54 12.12 1.69
N GLU A 65 -8.51 12.81 0.56
CA GLU A 65 -7.84 14.12 0.48
C GLU A 65 -8.43 15.14 1.43
N LYS A 66 -9.76 15.17 1.58
CA LYS A 66 -10.45 16.06 2.52
C LYS A 66 -10.03 15.79 3.97
N LEU A 67 -9.68 14.57 4.29
CA LEU A 67 -9.20 14.16 5.60
C LEU A 67 -7.70 14.32 5.77
N ASN A 68 -7.03 14.91 4.78
CA ASN A 68 -5.57 15.06 4.74
C ASN A 68 -4.85 13.72 4.78
N VAL A 69 -5.35 12.78 3.99
CA VAL A 69 -4.82 11.42 3.87
C VAL A 69 -4.32 11.22 2.44
N VAL A 70 -3.12 10.67 2.29
CA VAL A 70 -2.59 10.26 0.99
C VAL A 70 -2.68 8.75 0.86
N VAL A 71 -3.09 8.29 -0.33
CA VAL A 71 -3.16 6.85 -0.65
C VAL A 71 -1.97 6.50 -1.52
N LEU A 72 -1.25 5.44 -1.18
CA LEU A 72 -0.12 4.93 -1.94
C LEU A 72 -0.29 3.42 -2.17
N GLY A 73 -0.16 2.98 -3.42
CA GLY A 73 -0.17 1.56 -3.74
C GLY A 73 1.24 1.04 -3.95
N ILE A 74 1.53 -0.18 -3.50
CA ILE A 74 2.84 -0.84 -3.70
C ILE A 74 2.63 -2.27 -4.20
N SER A 75 3.39 -2.64 -5.21
CA SER A 75 3.53 -4.04 -5.62
C SER A 75 4.95 -4.30 -6.12
N ASN A 76 5.22 -5.54 -6.51
CA ASN A 76 6.53 -5.91 -7.06
C ASN A 76 6.61 -5.70 -8.59
N ASP A 77 5.57 -5.16 -9.19
CA ASP A 77 5.57 -4.85 -10.63
C ASP A 77 6.57 -3.75 -10.97
N ASN A 78 7.01 -3.74 -12.22
CA ASN A 78 7.94 -2.71 -12.68
C ASN A 78 7.20 -1.40 -13.00
N MET A 79 7.98 -0.35 -13.30
CA MET A 79 7.42 0.98 -13.54
C MET A 79 6.54 1.03 -14.79
N ASP A 80 6.91 0.32 -15.86
CA ASP A 80 6.10 0.29 -17.08
C ASP A 80 4.72 -0.28 -16.80
N SER A 81 4.65 -1.37 -16.03
CA SER A 81 3.40 -1.98 -15.60
C SER A 81 2.56 -1.01 -14.78
N HIS A 82 3.19 -0.35 -13.79
CA HIS A 82 2.51 0.63 -12.94
C HIS A 82 1.97 1.82 -13.73
N ASN A 83 2.75 2.34 -14.66
CA ASN A 83 2.31 3.46 -15.49
C ASN A 83 1.10 3.07 -16.35
N HIS A 84 1.14 1.87 -16.92
CA HIS A 84 0.04 1.35 -17.73
C HIS A 84 -1.23 1.18 -16.87
N PHE A 85 -1.09 0.58 -15.69
CA PHE A 85 -2.20 0.34 -14.77
C PHE A 85 -2.83 1.66 -14.31
N LYS A 86 -1.98 2.61 -13.92
CA LYS A 86 -2.41 3.94 -13.48
C LYS A 86 -3.16 4.67 -14.60
N ASP A 87 -2.62 4.67 -15.81
CA ASP A 87 -3.24 5.36 -16.95
C ASP A 87 -4.54 4.71 -17.36
N LYS A 88 -4.56 3.39 -17.46
CA LYS A 88 -5.75 2.64 -17.88
C LYS A 88 -6.95 2.87 -16.96
N HIS A 89 -6.70 2.92 -15.66
CA HIS A 89 -7.78 3.06 -14.67
C HIS A 89 -7.88 4.47 -14.08
N GLN A 90 -7.05 5.41 -14.57
CA GLN A 90 -7.06 6.81 -14.14
C GLN A 90 -6.93 6.92 -12.61
N LEU A 91 -5.93 6.23 -12.06
CA LEU A 91 -5.70 6.23 -10.62
C LEU A 91 -5.09 7.57 -10.20
N PRO A 92 -5.70 8.30 -9.25
CA PRO A 92 -5.24 9.65 -8.88
C PRO A 92 -4.10 9.64 -7.85
N PHE A 93 -3.67 8.49 -7.42
CA PHE A 93 -2.62 8.34 -6.41
C PHE A 93 -1.39 7.64 -7.01
N PRO A 94 -0.21 7.83 -6.39
CA PRO A 94 1.00 7.19 -6.90
C PRO A 94 1.00 5.67 -6.69
N LEU A 95 1.61 4.96 -7.62
CA LEU A 95 1.95 3.55 -7.46
C LEU A 95 3.48 3.47 -7.31
N LEU A 96 3.93 2.71 -6.33
CA LEU A 96 5.35 2.55 -5.98
C LEU A 96 5.82 1.15 -6.39
N THR A 97 7.02 1.09 -6.96
CA THR A 97 7.55 -0.19 -7.44
C THR A 97 8.60 -0.73 -6.46
N ASP A 98 8.38 -1.95 -6.00
CA ASP A 98 9.23 -2.68 -5.06
C ASP A 98 9.67 -3.98 -5.74
N GLU A 99 10.42 -3.85 -6.85
CA GLU A 99 10.75 -4.99 -7.71
C GLU A 99 11.51 -6.10 -6.98
N ASP A 100 12.42 -5.75 -6.09
CA ASP A 100 13.22 -6.73 -5.35
C ASP A 100 12.52 -7.22 -4.07
N ALA A 101 11.31 -6.76 -3.81
CA ALA A 101 10.50 -7.11 -2.65
C ALA A 101 11.13 -6.73 -1.30
N SER A 102 12.15 -5.86 -1.28
CA SER A 102 12.82 -5.48 -0.04
C SER A 102 11.87 -4.79 0.94
N VAL A 103 11.04 -3.87 0.46
CA VAL A 103 10.06 -3.17 1.29
C VAL A 103 8.92 -4.10 1.69
N SER A 104 8.45 -4.94 0.76
CA SER A 104 7.41 -5.95 1.05
C SER A 104 7.86 -6.90 2.15
N LYS A 105 9.12 -7.31 2.15
CA LYS A 105 9.70 -8.15 3.22
C LYS A 105 9.78 -7.38 4.54
N MET A 106 10.21 -6.13 4.49
CA MET A 106 10.34 -5.28 5.68
C MET A 106 8.99 -5.06 6.36
N PHE A 107 7.91 -4.95 5.59
CA PHE A 107 6.55 -4.81 6.13
C PHE A 107 5.89 -6.15 6.46
N GLY A 108 6.57 -7.26 6.23
CA GLY A 108 6.07 -8.59 6.59
C GLY A 108 4.93 -9.09 5.70
N VAL A 109 4.79 -8.55 4.50
CA VAL A 109 3.69 -8.92 3.59
C VAL A 109 4.12 -9.83 2.45
N TYR A 110 5.43 -10.11 2.31
CA TYR A 110 5.96 -10.97 1.26
C TYR A 110 6.02 -12.40 1.79
N LYS A 111 5.12 -13.26 1.32
CA LYS A 111 4.87 -14.56 1.92
C LYS A 111 4.81 -15.69 0.90
N MET A 112 5.05 -16.90 1.38
CA MET A 112 4.87 -18.10 0.57
C MET A 112 3.39 -18.28 0.26
N LYS A 113 3.06 -18.39 -1.02
CA LYS A 113 1.70 -18.66 -1.51
C LYS A 113 1.66 -20.02 -2.20
N ASN A 114 0.49 -20.64 -2.19
CA ASN A 114 0.27 -21.91 -2.85
C ASN A 114 -0.90 -21.75 -3.82
N LEU A 115 -0.67 -22.04 -5.11
CA LEU A 115 -1.70 -22.00 -6.14
C LEU A 115 -1.62 -23.30 -6.94
N TYR A 116 -2.66 -24.12 -6.81
CA TYR A 116 -2.74 -25.44 -7.49
C TYR A 116 -1.49 -26.30 -7.22
N GLY A 117 -1.03 -26.34 -5.97
CA GLY A 117 0.13 -27.13 -5.58
C GLY A 117 1.48 -26.49 -5.87
N LYS A 118 1.52 -25.38 -6.59
CA LYS A 118 2.75 -24.62 -6.83
C LYS A 118 2.96 -23.60 -5.73
N LYS A 119 4.14 -23.63 -5.13
CA LYS A 119 4.53 -22.65 -4.10
C LYS A 119 5.33 -21.53 -4.75
N TYR A 120 5.02 -20.30 -4.38
CA TYR A 120 5.74 -19.11 -4.86
C TYR A 120 5.67 -18.01 -3.81
N MET A 121 6.64 -17.09 -3.87
CA MET A 121 6.64 -15.93 -2.98
C MET A 121 5.87 -14.79 -3.63
N GLY A 122 5.07 -14.10 -2.84
CA GLY A 122 4.31 -12.96 -3.34
C GLY A 122 3.72 -12.14 -2.20
N ILE A 123 3.15 -10.99 -2.56
CA ILE A 123 2.53 -10.09 -1.59
C ILE A 123 1.19 -10.66 -1.15
N GLU A 124 1.00 -10.74 0.18
CA GLU A 124 -0.32 -10.95 0.77
C GLU A 124 -0.98 -9.58 0.89
N ARG A 125 -2.15 -9.41 0.27
CA ARG A 125 -2.87 -8.13 0.25
C ARG A 125 -3.03 -7.57 1.66
N THR A 126 -2.43 -6.43 1.93
CA THR A 126 -2.38 -5.83 3.27
C THR A 126 -2.41 -4.31 3.14
N THR A 127 -3.20 -3.66 3.99
CA THR A 127 -3.23 -2.20 4.06
C THR A 127 -2.73 -1.74 5.42
N PHE A 128 -1.85 -0.75 5.42
CA PHE A 128 -1.36 -0.10 6.63
C PHE A 128 -1.87 1.34 6.65
N VAL A 129 -2.34 1.79 7.82
CA VAL A 129 -2.61 3.20 8.05
C VAL A 129 -1.49 3.72 8.93
N ILE A 130 -0.79 4.74 8.43
CA ILE A 130 0.35 5.36 9.14
C ILE A 130 -0.06 6.78 9.46
N ASP A 131 -0.08 7.12 10.74
CA ASP A 131 -0.53 8.43 11.19
C ASP A 131 0.50 9.52 10.91
N ARG A 132 0.14 10.77 11.21
CA ARG A 132 1.02 11.92 10.95
C ARG A 132 2.33 11.88 11.71
N THR A 133 2.39 11.14 12.83
CA THR A 133 3.62 11.01 13.61
C THR A 133 4.56 9.96 13.04
N GLY A 134 4.15 9.25 11.97
CA GLY A 134 4.93 8.19 11.35
C GLY A 134 4.75 6.83 12.02
N ARG A 135 3.76 6.68 12.88
CA ARG A 135 3.47 5.43 13.58
C ARG A 135 2.35 4.67 12.89
N ILE A 136 2.40 3.34 13.00
CA ILE A 136 1.34 2.50 12.46
C ILE A 136 0.11 2.65 13.34
N ALA A 137 -0.98 3.14 12.76
CA ALA A 137 -2.25 3.32 13.46
C ALA A 137 -3.18 2.11 13.29
N GLN A 138 -3.10 1.41 12.15
CA GLN A 138 -3.93 0.24 11.89
C GLN A 138 -3.28 -0.64 10.83
N ILE A 139 -3.57 -1.95 10.91
CA ILE A 139 -3.12 -2.95 9.92
C ILE A 139 -4.34 -3.79 9.52
N TYR A 140 -4.53 -3.95 8.21
CA TYR A 140 -5.57 -4.81 7.65
C TYR A 140 -4.88 -5.93 6.86
N PRO A 141 -4.60 -7.08 7.49
CA PRO A 141 -3.97 -8.20 6.80
C PRO A 141 -4.99 -9.02 6.02
N LYS A 142 -4.55 -9.76 5.03
CA LYS A 142 -5.39 -10.66 4.23
C LYS A 142 -6.67 -9.99 3.76
N VAL A 143 -6.52 -8.84 3.14
CA VAL A 143 -7.65 -7.98 2.76
C VAL A 143 -8.59 -8.70 1.80
N LYS A 144 -9.89 -8.62 2.13
CA LYS A 144 -10.98 -8.89 1.20
C LYS A 144 -11.44 -7.55 0.67
N VAL A 145 -11.48 -7.40 -0.64
CA VAL A 145 -11.70 -6.09 -1.27
C VAL A 145 -13.08 -5.52 -0.95
N ASP A 146 -14.11 -6.37 -0.88
CA ASP A 146 -15.48 -5.93 -0.57
C ASP A 146 -15.55 -5.19 0.76
N GLY A 147 -15.96 -3.93 0.72
CA GLY A 147 -16.14 -3.11 1.92
C GLY A 147 -14.85 -2.61 2.56
N HIS A 148 -13.68 -3.01 2.04
CA HIS A 148 -12.40 -2.66 2.65
C HIS A 148 -12.15 -1.17 2.67
N ILE A 149 -12.37 -0.49 1.54
CA ILE A 149 -12.07 0.93 1.42
C ILE A 149 -12.97 1.76 2.34
N LYS A 150 -14.22 1.35 2.51
CA LYS A 150 -15.13 2.00 3.46
C LYS A 150 -14.62 1.86 4.89
N ASP A 151 -14.12 0.68 5.26
CA ASP A 151 -13.55 0.44 6.59
C ASP A 151 -12.35 1.34 6.84
N VAL A 152 -11.46 1.45 5.86
CA VAL A 152 -10.27 2.31 5.96
C VAL A 152 -10.69 3.78 6.08
N LEU A 153 -11.62 4.22 5.23
CA LEU A 153 -12.10 5.59 5.22
C LEU A 153 -12.75 5.96 6.55
N GLU A 154 -13.56 5.07 7.09
CA GLU A 154 -14.20 5.24 8.39
C GLU A 154 -13.17 5.36 9.50
N PHE A 155 -12.15 4.50 9.49
CA PHE A 155 -11.09 4.54 10.49
C PHE A 155 -10.34 5.87 10.48
N VAL A 156 -9.90 6.35 9.31
CA VAL A 156 -9.13 7.60 9.22
C VAL A 156 -10.01 8.82 9.48
N GLY A 157 -11.31 8.72 9.26
CA GLY A 157 -12.26 9.80 9.51
C GLY A 157 -12.59 10.02 10.98
N GLU A 158 -12.29 9.04 11.84
CA GLU A 158 -12.55 9.13 13.29
C GLU A 158 -11.47 9.89 14.06
N ASP A 159 -10.35 10.19 13.44
CA ASP A 159 -9.22 10.88 14.10
C ASP A 159 -9.39 12.39 14.06
#